data_dcf9580a908bfe27a78c2e030af9b474
#
_entry.id   dcf9580a908bfe27a78c2e030af9b474
#
_cell.length_a   1.000
_cell.length_b   1.000
_cell.length_c   1.000
_cell.angle_alpha   90.00
_cell.angle_beta   90.00
_cell.angle_gamma   90.00
#
_symmetry.space_group_name_H-M   'P 1'
#
loop_
_entity.id
_entity.type
_entity.pdbx_description
1 polymer ?
#
loop_
_entity_poly.entity_id
_entity_poly.type
_entity_poly.pdbx_seq_one_letter_code
_entity_poly.pdbx_strand_id
1 'polypeptide(L)'
;MKILDGKAVSLKVKENVKVRADELKKFGVEPTLAVVLVGEDKASQTYVRAKEKACNEYGIKSVAHRLSENTTQNELLALINVLNLDDSIHGILVQLPLPKHIDTNVVLAAIDPRKDVDGFHAVNVGKLVSGLDGFVPCTPLGVMEILKEYGIDVAGLNAVVIGRSNIVGKPMANLLLNASATVTVTHSKTKNLKEICKNADLIVAAIGKPFFLKADMVKDGAVVVDVGINRLDDGRLVGDVDFEEVAPKCSYITPVPGGVGPMTIAMLLNNTILAAQAKIAKN
;
A
#
# COMPACT_ATOMS: atom_id res chain seq x y z
N MET A 1 10.74 -23.42 5.43
CA MET A 1 10.37 -22.00 5.40
C MET A 1 11.02 -21.33 4.19
N LYS A 2 10.26 -20.55 3.42
CA LYS A 2 10.74 -19.72 2.32
C LYS A 2 10.48 -18.24 2.63
N ILE A 3 11.45 -17.39 2.27
CA ILE A 3 11.31 -15.93 2.44
C ILE A 3 10.52 -15.38 1.25
N LEU A 4 9.50 -14.57 1.56
CA LEU A 4 8.77 -13.76 0.59
C LEU A 4 9.54 -12.43 0.38
N ASP A 5 10.49 -12.45 -0.55
CA ASP A 5 11.36 -11.29 -0.85
C ASP A 5 10.59 -10.23 -1.65
N GLY A 6 9.95 -9.31 -0.95
CA GLY A 6 9.22 -8.22 -1.58
C GLY A 6 10.11 -7.21 -2.30
N LYS A 7 11.40 -7.11 -1.94
CA LYS A 7 12.35 -6.28 -2.66
C LYS A 7 12.59 -6.81 -4.08
N ALA A 8 12.78 -8.13 -4.22
CA ALA A 8 12.93 -8.77 -5.54
C ALA A 8 11.65 -8.63 -6.38
N VAL A 9 10.47 -8.86 -5.79
CA VAL A 9 9.18 -8.68 -6.49
C VAL A 9 8.97 -7.22 -6.90
N SER A 10 9.28 -6.27 -6.01
CA SER A 10 9.13 -4.84 -6.31
C SER A 10 10.00 -4.39 -7.49
N LEU A 11 11.19 -4.98 -7.66
CA LEU A 11 12.06 -4.68 -8.78
C LEU A 11 11.42 -5.11 -10.10
N LYS A 12 10.90 -6.34 -10.19
CA LYS A 12 10.19 -6.84 -11.38
C LYS A 12 9.01 -5.94 -11.76
N VAL A 13 8.21 -5.53 -10.77
CA VAL A 13 7.08 -4.62 -11.02
C VAL A 13 7.56 -3.28 -11.55
N LYS A 14 8.60 -2.70 -10.97
CA LYS A 14 9.16 -1.42 -11.40
C LYS A 14 9.77 -1.48 -12.80
N GLU A 15 10.44 -2.57 -13.15
CA GLU A 15 10.93 -2.79 -14.52
C GLU A 15 9.79 -2.84 -15.54
N ASN A 16 8.68 -3.52 -15.22
CA ASN A 16 7.47 -3.50 -16.04
C ASN A 16 6.86 -2.09 -16.15
N VAL A 17 6.82 -1.35 -15.04
CA VAL A 17 6.40 0.07 -15.02
C VAL A 17 7.22 0.89 -15.99
N LYS A 18 8.55 0.74 -16.00
CA LYS A 18 9.44 1.48 -16.90
C LYS A 18 9.14 1.21 -18.36
N VAL A 19 8.97 -0.05 -18.73
CA VAL A 19 8.59 -0.42 -20.11
C VAL A 19 7.30 0.25 -20.52
N ARG A 20 6.26 0.19 -19.69
CA ARG A 20 4.96 0.81 -19.95
C ARG A 20 5.02 2.33 -19.97
N ALA A 21 5.87 2.97 -19.13
CA ALA A 21 6.11 4.40 -19.16
C ALA A 21 6.75 4.85 -20.48
N ASP A 22 7.74 4.09 -20.97
CA ASP A 22 8.40 4.37 -22.23
C ASP A 22 7.46 4.17 -23.44
N GLU A 23 6.55 3.20 -23.37
CA GLU A 23 5.49 3.02 -24.37
C GLU A 23 4.52 4.23 -24.38
N LEU A 24 4.04 4.67 -23.22
CA LEU A 24 3.15 5.84 -23.11
C LEU A 24 3.78 7.10 -23.70
N LYS A 25 5.07 7.32 -23.50
CA LYS A 25 5.80 8.48 -24.08
C LYS A 25 5.82 8.46 -25.60
N LYS A 26 5.86 7.28 -26.23
CA LYS A 26 5.76 7.17 -27.70
C LYS A 26 4.40 7.68 -28.24
N PHE A 27 3.36 7.62 -27.41
CA PHE A 27 2.04 8.17 -27.71
C PHE A 27 1.86 9.62 -27.21
N GLY A 28 2.94 10.29 -26.81
CA GLY A 28 2.91 11.68 -26.34
C GLY A 28 2.37 11.86 -24.91
N VAL A 29 2.23 10.77 -24.14
CA VAL A 29 1.78 10.81 -22.74
C VAL A 29 2.96 10.59 -21.80
N GLU A 30 3.33 11.62 -21.04
CA GLU A 30 4.33 11.53 -19.97
C GLU A 30 3.63 11.19 -18.64
N PRO A 31 3.70 9.95 -18.12
CA PRO A 31 3.07 9.63 -16.85
C PRO A 31 3.57 10.56 -15.74
N THR A 32 2.66 11.22 -15.04
CA THR A 32 3.02 12.26 -14.06
C THR A 32 2.27 12.03 -12.74
N LEU A 33 3.03 12.00 -11.64
CA LEU A 33 2.53 11.90 -10.27
C LEU A 33 2.75 13.22 -9.52
N ALA A 34 1.68 13.84 -9.04
CA ALA A 34 1.76 14.92 -8.07
C ALA A 34 1.84 14.34 -6.65
N VAL A 35 2.86 14.74 -5.90
CA VAL A 35 3.07 14.35 -4.51
C VAL A 35 2.94 15.58 -3.62
N VAL A 36 1.98 15.58 -2.71
CA VAL A 36 1.73 16.69 -1.79
C VAL A 36 2.19 16.28 -0.38
N LEU A 37 3.06 17.07 0.20
CA LEU A 37 3.54 16.93 1.59
C LEU A 37 3.19 18.19 2.37
N VAL A 38 2.53 18.05 3.52
CA VAL A 38 2.24 19.16 4.42
C VAL A 38 3.02 18.97 5.72
N GLY A 39 3.81 19.97 6.08
CA GLY A 39 4.66 19.96 7.27
C GLY A 39 6.04 19.31 7.07
N GLU A 40 6.76 19.16 8.18
CA GLU A 40 8.17 18.80 8.17
C GLU A 40 8.48 17.46 8.87
N ASP A 41 7.49 16.57 8.98
CA ASP A 41 7.73 15.25 9.58
C ASP A 41 8.84 14.50 8.83
N LYS A 42 9.89 14.13 9.54
CA LYS A 42 11.10 13.53 8.97
C LYS A 42 10.82 12.18 8.27
N ALA A 43 9.89 11.40 8.81
CA ALA A 43 9.53 10.11 8.22
C ALA A 43 8.81 10.34 6.89
N SER A 44 7.81 11.21 6.86
CA SER A 44 7.07 11.61 5.65
C SER A 44 8.00 12.17 4.56
N GLN A 45 8.94 13.05 4.92
CA GLN A 45 9.94 13.56 3.99
C GLN A 45 10.81 12.44 3.38
N THR A 46 11.19 11.46 4.18
CA THR A 46 11.99 10.32 3.70
C THR A 46 11.19 9.47 2.71
N TYR A 47 9.92 9.20 3.02
CA TYR A 47 9.03 8.46 2.11
C TYR A 47 8.77 9.22 0.81
N VAL A 48 8.52 10.52 0.88
CA VAL A 48 8.33 11.37 -0.32
C VAL A 48 9.58 11.35 -1.20
N ARG A 49 10.78 11.56 -0.64
CA ARG A 49 12.03 11.48 -1.42
C ARG A 49 12.24 10.11 -2.07
N ALA A 50 11.90 9.03 -1.37
CA ALA A 50 12.00 7.68 -1.94
C ALA A 50 11.02 7.47 -3.11
N LYS A 51 9.80 8.02 -3.02
CA LYS A 51 8.80 8.01 -4.09
C LYS A 51 9.24 8.84 -5.29
N GLU A 52 9.72 10.07 -5.07
CA GLU A 52 10.27 10.96 -6.13
C GLU A 52 11.43 10.28 -6.86
N LYS A 53 12.38 9.72 -6.11
CA LYS A 53 13.50 8.99 -6.70
C LYS A 53 13.02 7.82 -7.55
N ALA A 54 12.09 7.02 -7.05
CA ALA A 54 11.55 5.89 -7.78
C ALA A 54 10.78 6.33 -9.05
N CYS A 55 9.97 7.39 -8.99
CA CYS A 55 9.32 7.95 -10.17
C CYS A 55 10.34 8.29 -11.26
N ASN A 56 11.37 9.05 -10.92
CA ASN A 56 12.39 9.49 -11.89
C ASN A 56 13.18 8.31 -12.47
N GLU A 57 13.49 7.30 -11.66
CA GLU A 57 14.25 6.10 -12.08
C GLU A 57 13.43 5.24 -13.06
N TYR A 58 12.12 5.17 -12.86
CA TYR A 58 11.24 4.30 -13.66
C TYR A 58 10.35 5.06 -14.67
N GLY A 59 10.76 6.27 -15.06
CA GLY A 59 10.20 6.97 -16.21
C GLY A 59 8.90 7.72 -15.96
N ILE A 60 8.53 7.95 -14.70
CA ILE A 60 7.38 8.74 -14.27
C ILE A 60 7.87 10.12 -13.83
N LYS A 61 7.26 11.20 -14.33
CA LYS A 61 7.52 12.55 -13.86
C LYS A 61 6.92 12.74 -12.46
N SER A 62 7.71 13.24 -11.52
CA SER A 62 7.23 13.60 -10.19
C SER A 62 7.16 15.11 -10.03
N VAL A 63 5.99 15.61 -9.61
CA VAL A 63 5.77 17.02 -9.28
C VAL A 63 5.48 17.10 -7.78
N ALA A 64 6.45 17.63 -7.02
CA ALA A 64 6.35 17.72 -5.57
C ALA A 64 5.84 19.08 -5.11
N HIS A 65 4.82 19.08 -4.28
CA HIS A 65 4.29 20.23 -3.57
C HIS A 65 4.61 20.09 -2.07
N ARG A 66 5.52 20.91 -1.57
CA ARG A 66 5.90 20.95 -0.16
C ARG A 66 5.26 22.17 0.48
N LEU A 67 4.27 21.92 1.33
CA LEU A 67 3.49 22.94 2.00
C LEU A 67 3.92 23.09 3.45
N SER A 68 3.82 24.31 3.98
CA SER A 68 4.09 24.59 5.40
C SER A 68 3.17 23.78 6.33
N GLU A 69 3.63 23.49 7.53
CA GLU A 69 2.80 22.89 8.58
C GLU A 69 1.57 23.75 8.92
N ASN A 70 1.67 25.07 8.74
CA ASN A 70 0.57 26.01 8.98
C ASN A 70 -0.41 26.12 7.80
N THR A 71 -0.21 25.38 6.73
CA THR A 71 -1.14 25.38 5.58
C THR A 71 -2.54 25.00 6.06
N THR A 72 -3.52 25.83 5.72
CA THR A 72 -4.92 25.58 6.07
C THR A 72 -5.51 24.47 5.19
N GLN A 73 -6.57 23.84 5.69
CA GLN A 73 -7.32 22.86 4.90
C GLN A 73 -7.82 23.44 3.57
N ASN A 74 -8.29 24.69 3.57
CA ASN A 74 -8.81 25.34 2.36
C ASN A 74 -7.71 25.55 1.31
N GLU A 75 -6.50 25.94 1.70
CA GLU A 75 -5.36 26.08 0.78
C GLU A 75 -4.96 24.73 0.19
N LEU A 76 -4.94 23.67 1.00
CA LEU A 76 -4.67 22.31 0.51
C LEU A 76 -5.75 21.84 -0.46
N LEU A 77 -7.04 22.06 -0.15
CA LEU A 77 -8.14 21.72 -1.04
C LEU A 77 -8.09 22.52 -2.35
N ALA A 78 -7.70 23.79 -2.31
CA ALA A 78 -7.51 24.60 -3.52
C ALA A 78 -6.40 24.03 -4.42
N LEU A 79 -5.27 23.62 -3.83
CA LEU A 79 -4.20 22.94 -4.59
C LEU A 79 -4.70 21.62 -5.20
N ILE A 80 -5.40 20.78 -4.44
CA ILE A 80 -5.94 19.51 -4.94
C ILE A 80 -6.89 19.78 -6.12
N ASN A 81 -7.73 20.81 -6.05
CA ASN A 81 -8.62 21.17 -7.15
C ASN A 81 -7.85 21.55 -8.42
N VAL A 82 -6.77 22.33 -8.29
CA VAL A 82 -5.88 22.66 -9.42
C VAL A 82 -5.29 21.38 -10.03
N LEU A 83 -4.78 20.46 -9.20
CA LEU A 83 -4.21 19.19 -9.65
C LEU A 83 -5.26 18.27 -10.30
N ASN A 84 -6.50 18.28 -9.81
CA ASN A 84 -7.60 17.54 -10.41
C ASN A 84 -7.91 18.02 -11.83
N LEU A 85 -7.84 19.33 -12.06
CA LEU A 85 -8.15 19.97 -13.35
C LEU A 85 -6.96 19.94 -14.32
N ASP A 86 -5.74 19.71 -13.85
CA ASP A 86 -4.55 19.64 -14.69
C ASP A 86 -4.48 18.28 -15.42
N ASP A 87 -4.71 18.33 -16.71
CA ASP A 87 -4.67 17.15 -17.58
C ASP A 87 -3.29 16.53 -17.70
N SER A 88 -2.22 17.22 -17.38
CA SER A 88 -0.87 16.67 -17.36
C SER A 88 -0.58 15.81 -16.13
N ILE A 89 -1.40 15.93 -15.07
CA ILE A 89 -1.30 15.14 -13.83
C ILE A 89 -2.18 13.90 -13.94
N HIS A 90 -1.60 12.72 -13.83
CA HIS A 90 -2.28 11.43 -13.93
C HIS A 90 -2.61 10.82 -12.57
N GLY A 91 -1.72 11.04 -11.59
CA GLY A 91 -1.93 10.59 -10.20
C GLY A 91 -1.71 11.71 -9.21
N ILE A 92 -2.47 11.70 -8.12
CA ILE A 92 -2.31 12.61 -6.97
C ILE A 92 -2.11 11.75 -5.73
N LEU A 93 -1.06 12.07 -4.99
CA LEU A 93 -0.76 11.46 -3.69
C LEU A 93 -0.64 12.57 -2.64
N VAL A 94 -1.43 12.50 -1.59
CA VAL A 94 -1.26 13.33 -0.39
C VAL A 94 -0.61 12.48 0.68
N GLN A 95 0.63 12.83 1.06
CA GLN A 95 1.40 12.05 2.03
C GLN A 95 0.78 12.15 3.43
N LEU A 96 0.43 11.00 4.00
CA LEU A 96 -0.06 10.89 5.37
C LEU A 96 1.11 10.62 6.35
N PRO A 97 0.97 11.02 7.62
CA PRO A 97 -0.16 11.75 8.22
C PRO A 97 -0.18 13.25 7.90
N LEU A 98 -1.36 13.85 7.92
CA LEU A 98 -1.53 15.30 7.83
C LEU A 98 -1.46 15.95 9.21
N PRO A 99 -1.14 17.27 9.31
CA PRO A 99 -1.27 18.03 10.55
C PRO A 99 -2.69 17.91 11.15
N LYS A 100 -2.79 17.94 12.48
CA LYS A 100 -4.05 17.65 13.21
C LYS A 100 -5.21 18.59 12.89
N HIS A 101 -4.94 19.80 12.41
CA HIS A 101 -5.97 20.78 12.04
C HIS A 101 -6.58 20.55 10.65
N ILE A 102 -6.07 19.56 9.90
CA ILE A 102 -6.56 19.18 8.58
C ILE A 102 -7.28 17.84 8.69
N ASP A 103 -8.56 17.80 8.28
CA ASP A 103 -9.31 16.55 8.22
C ASP A 103 -8.87 15.70 7.02
N THR A 104 -8.19 14.60 7.31
CA THR A 104 -7.68 13.66 6.30
C THR A 104 -8.80 13.10 5.41
N ASN A 105 -10.00 12.86 5.94
CA ASN A 105 -11.08 12.29 5.14
C ASN A 105 -11.61 13.30 4.12
N VAL A 106 -11.71 14.57 4.52
CA VAL A 106 -12.11 15.66 3.60
C VAL A 106 -11.10 15.80 2.48
N VAL A 107 -9.80 15.75 2.80
CA VAL A 107 -8.71 15.86 1.82
C VAL A 107 -8.72 14.69 0.85
N LEU A 108 -8.81 13.45 1.34
CA LEU A 108 -8.85 12.26 0.48
C LEU A 108 -10.10 12.24 -0.41
N ALA A 109 -11.23 12.70 0.08
CA ALA A 109 -12.47 12.80 -0.70
C ALA A 109 -12.45 13.91 -1.77
N ALA A 110 -11.52 14.86 -1.67
CA ALA A 110 -11.38 15.94 -2.66
C ALA A 110 -10.55 15.54 -3.89
N ILE A 111 -9.79 14.46 -3.82
CA ILE A 111 -9.00 13.95 -4.95
C ILE A 111 -9.96 13.33 -5.97
N ASP A 112 -9.79 13.61 -7.27
CA ASP A 112 -10.55 12.90 -8.31
C ASP A 112 -10.29 11.40 -8.21
N PRO A 113 -11.34 10.55 -8.08
CA PRO A 113 -11.17 9.09 -8.00
C PRO A 113 -10.34 8.49 -9.13
N ARG A 114 -10.31 9.15 -10.29
CA ARG A 114 -9.51 8.73 -11.47
C ARG A 114 -8.03 9.05 -11.33
N LYS A 115 -7.66 9.92 -10.37
CA LYS A 115 -6.28 10.32 -10.05
C LYS A 115 -5.84 9.86 -8.64
N ASP A 116 -6.73 9.22 -7.87
CA ASP A 116 -6.46 8.67 -6.54
C ASP A 116 -5.62 7.37 -6.66
N VAL A 117 -4.36 7.52 -6.96
CA VAL A 117 -3.45 6.37 -7.18
C VAL A 117 -3.04 5.64 -5.90
N ASP A 118 -3.33 6.20 -4.73
CA ASP A 118 -3.23 5.50 -3.44
C ASP A 118 -4.44 4.59 -3.17
N GLY A 119 -5.58 4.81 -3.86
CA GLY A 119 -6.78 3.99 -3.75
C GLY A 119 -7.59 4.23 -2.46
N PHE A 120 -7.49 5.41 -1.85
CA PHE A 120 -8.16 5.70 -0.56
C PHE A 120 -9.50 6.40 -0.72
N HIS A 121 -9.81 6.93 -1.90
CA HIS A 121 -11.08 7.59 -2.16
C HIS A 121 -12.25 6.60 -2.03
N ALA A 122 -13.35 7.03 -1.42
CA ALA A 122 -14.52 6.18 -1.14
C ALA A 122 -15.09 5.47 -2.38
N VAL A 123 -15.01 6.10 -3.56
CA VAL A 123 -15.40 5.49 -4.85
C VAL A 123 -14.52 4.29 -5.18
N ASN A 124 -13.19 4.40 -5.05
CA ASN A 124 -12.26 3.30 -5.31
C ASN A 124 -12.41 2.19 -4.26
N VAL A 125 -12.59 2.55 -2.99
CA VAL A 125 -12.90 1.59 -1.92
C VAL A 125 -14.22 0.87 -2.22
N GLY A 126 -15.26 1.57 -2.65
CA GLY A 126 -16.54 0.96 -3.05
C GLY A 126 -16.38 -0.01 -4.23
N LYS A 127 -15.59 0.36 -5.23
CA LYS A 127 -15.26 -0.52 -6.37
C LYS A 127 -14.54 -1.78 -5.91
N LEU A 128 -13.54 -1.66 -5.02
CA LEU A 128 -12.83 -2.81 -4.46
C LEU A 128 -13.79 -3.76 -3.73
N VAL A 129 -14.66 -3.24 -2.89
CA VAL A 129 -15.66 -4.06 -2.16
C VAL A 129 -16.61 -4.77 -3.11
N SER A 130 -16.98 -4.11 -4.21
CA SER A 130 -17.93 -4.65 -5.22
C SER A 130 -17.25 -5.52 -6.29
N GLY A 131 -15.94 -5.73 -6.22
CA GLY A 131 -15.17 -6.47 -7.24
C GLY A 131 -15.10 -5.77 -8.60
N LEU A 132 -15.23 -4.44 -8.63
CA LEU A 132 -15.16 -3.62 -9.84
C LEU A 132 -13.76 -3.02 -10.03
N ASP A 133 -13.41 -2.70 -11.27
CA ASP A 133 -12.14 -2.08 -11.61
C ASP A 133 -12.01 -0.68 -11.01
N GLY A 134 -10.91 -0.45 -10.30
CA GLY A 134 -10.57 0.81 -9.65
C GLY A 134 -9.16 0.79 -9.08
N PHE A 135 -8.71 1.91 -8.54
CA PHE A 135 -7.44 1.92 -7.82
C PHE A 135 -7.58 1.20 -6.48
N VAL A 136 -6.63 0.33 -6.22
CA VAL A 136 -6.54 -0.44 -4.98
C VAL A 136 -5.43 0.15 -4.12
N PRO A 137 -5.60 0.24 -2.80
CA PRO A 137 -4.54 0.69 -1.89
C PRO A 137 -3.22 -0.05 -2.11
N CYS A 138 -2.14 0.73 -2.29
CA CYS A 138 -0.86 0.22 -2.77
C CYS A 138 -0.27 -0.89 -1.91
N THR A 139 -0.34 -0.77 -0.58
CA THR A 139 0.24 -1.78 0.33
C THR A 139 -0.50 -3.12 0.26
N PRO A 140 -1.83 -3.20 0.38
CA PRO A 140 -2.57 -4.44 0.18
C PRO A 140 -2.40 -5.05 -1.22
N LEU A 141 -2.39 -4.20 -2.26
CA LEU A 141 -2.13 -4.66 -3.63
C LEU A 141 -0.74 -5.30 -3.75
N GLY A 142 0.27 -4.70 -3.10
CA GLY A 142 1.62 -5.25 -3.05
C GLY A 142 1.71 -6.59 -2.32
N VAL A 143 0.90 -6.82 -1.29
CA VAL A 143 0.79 -8.14 -0.64
C VAL A 143 0.25 -9.17 -1.61
N MET A 144 -0.83 -8.88 -2.34
CA MET A 144 -1.38 -9.80 -3.33
C MET A 144 -0.37 -10.12 -4.45
N GLU A 145 0.39 -9.13 -4.90
CA GLU A 145 1.43 -9.35 -5.92
C GLU A 145 2.57 -10.23 -5.41
N ILE A 146 2.99 -10.09 -4.14
CA ILE A 146 3.96 -11.01 -3.52
C ILE A 146 3.39 -12.44 -3.51
N LEU A 147 2.17 -12.63 -3.02
CA LEU A 147 1.55 -13.95 -2.94
C LEU A 147 1.47 -14.61 -4.33
N LYS A 148 1.06 -13.85 -5.34
CA LYS A 148 0.99 -14.28 -6.74
C LYS A 148 2.35 -14.68 -7.30
N GLU A 149 3.39 -13.87 -7.09
CA GLU A 149 4.76 -14.14 -7.59
C GLU A 149 5.34 -15.43 -7.01
N TYR A 150 4.99 -15.76 -5.76
CA TYR A 150 5.42 -17.00 -5.11
C TYR A 150 4.48 -18.19 -5.36
N GLY A 151 3.46 -18.02 -6.21
CA GLY A 151 2.52 -19.10 -6.56
C GLY A 151 1.64 -19.53 -5.38
N ILE A 152 1.37 -18.62 -4.44
CA ILE A 152 0.52 -18.90 -3.29
C ILE A 152 -0.93 -18.59 -3.68
N ASP A 153 -1.68 -19.63 -3.99
CA ASP A 153 -3.13 -19.52 -4.21
C ASP A 153 -3.83 -19.37 -2.86
N VAL A 154 -4.60 -18.31 -2.72
CA VAL A 154 -5.34 -18.01 -1.49
C VAL A 154 -6.78 -18.55 -1.51
N ALA A 155 -7.25 -19.07 -2.65
CA ALA A 155 -8.60 -19.61 -2.77
C ALA A 155 -8.83 -20.76 -1.78
N GLY A 156 -9.90 -20.66 -1.01
CA GLY A 156 -10.27 -21.64 0.02
C GLY A 156 -9.44 -21.58 1.31
N LEU A 157 -8.39 -20.76 1.41
CA LEU A 157 -7.62 -20.62 2.64
C LEU A 157 -8.40 -19.86 3.72
N ASN A 158 -8.18 -20.21 4.96
CA ASN A 158 -8.58 -19.41 6.12
C ASN A 158 -7.54 -18.29 6.33
N ALA A 159 -7.88 -17.07 5.95
CA ALA A 159 -7.04 -15.91 6.08
C ALA A 159 -7.43 -15.05 7.29
N VAL A 160 -6.47 -14.66 8.10
CA VAL A 160 -6.65 -13.73 9.21
C VAL A 160 -5.91 -12.44 8.92
N VAL A 161 -6.64 -11.32 8.91
CA VAL A 161 -6.07 -9.98 8.83
C VAL A 161 -6.09 -9.36 10.22
N ILE A 162 -4.92 -9.13 10.79
CA ILE A 162 -4.76 -8.47 12.09
C ILE A 162 -4.65 -6.97 11.85
N GLY A 163 -5.72 -6.24 12.11
CA GLY A 163 -5.86 -4.81 11.86
C GLY A 163 -7.04 -4.50 10.94
N ARG A 164 -7.64 -3.31 11.13
CA ARG A 164 -8.83 -2.85 10.37
C ARG A 164 -8.73 -1.41 9.92
N SER A 165 -7.52 -0.93 9.65
CA SER A 165 -7.34 0.43 9.11
C SER A 165 -8.00 0.57 7.74
N ASN A 166 -8.42 1.79 7.39
CA ASN A 166 -9.00 2.05 6.08
C ASN A 166 -7.98 1.94 4.94
N ILE A 167 -6.69 2.12 5.26
CA ILE A 167 -5.60 2.15 4.27
C ILE A 167 -4.94 0.78 4.04
N VAL A 168 -5.08 -0.18 4.98
CA VAL A 168 -4.47 -1.52 4.86
C VAL A 168 -5.44 -2.63 5.22
N GLY A 169 -5.90 -2.71 6.48
CA GLY A 169 -6.61 -3.89 6.98
C GLY A 169 -7.91 -4.20 6.24
N LYS A 170 -8.79 -3.20 6.06
CA LYS A 170 -10.04 -3.38 5.31
C LYS A 170 -9.80 -3.69 3.83
N PRO A 171 -8.96 -2.94 3.09
CA PRO A 171 -8.63 -3.27 1.71
C PRO A 171 -8.02 -4.66 1.55
N MET A 172 -7.13 -5.06 2.45
CA MET A 172 -6.52 -6.39 2.42
C MET A 172 -7.57 -7.50 2.57
N ALA A 173 -8.49 -7.33 3.51
CA ALA A 173 -9.58 -8.29 3.70
C ALA A 173 -10.46 -8.42 2.46
N ASN A 174 -10.79 -7.31 1.79
CA ASN A 174 -11.58 -7.32 0.56
C ASN A 174 -10.81 -7.98 -0.60
N LEU A 175 -9.50 -7.72 -0.75
CA LEU A 175 -8.70 -8.38 -1.79
C LEU A 175 -8.65 -9.89 -1.60
N LEU A 176 -8.43 -10.37 -0.37
CA LEU A 176 -8.42 -11.79 -0.05
C LEU A 176 -9.81 -12.42 -0.27
N LEU A 177 -10.88 -11.73 0.13
CA LEU A 177 -12.25 -12.18 -0.11
C LEU A 177 -12.56 -12.29 -1.61
N ASN A 178 -12.19 -11.27 -2.40
CA ASN A 178 -12.37 -11.27 -3.86
C ASN A 178 -11.53 -12.38 -4.54
N ALA A 179 -10.42 -12.79 -3.92
CA ALA A 179 -9.61 -13.94 -4.34
C ALA A 179 -10.09 -15.28 -3.74
N SER A 180 -11.34 -15.34 -3.25
CA SER A 180 -12.01 -16.55 -2.74
C SER A 180 -11.39 -17.14 -1.46
N ALA A 181 -10.70 -16.35 -0.64
CA ALA A 181 -10.30 -16.76 0.71
C ALA A 181 -11.47 -16.60 1.70
N THR A 182 -11.50 -17.42 2.75
CA THR A 182 -12.35 -17.18 3.92
C THR A 182 -11.62 -16.23 4.87
N VAL A 183 -12.16 -15.03 5.08
CA VAL A 183 -11.43 -13.95 5.75
C VAL A 183 -12.01 -13.62 7.12
N THR A 184 -11.14 -13.62 8.13
CA THR A 184 -11.44 -13.10 9.47
C THR A 184 -10.63 -11.83 9.72
N VAL A 185 -11.31 -10.71 9.97
CA VAL A 185 -10.67 -9.44 10.36
C VAL A 185 -10.67 -9.32 11.87
N THR A 186 -9.49 -9.10 12.45
CA THR A 186 -9.32 -8.95 13.90
C THR A 186 -8.86 -7.54 14.29
N HIS A 187 -9.13 -7.15 15.51
CA HIS A 187 -8.81 -5.80 16.02
C HIS A 187 -8.69 -5.80 17.54
N SER A 188 -8.39 -4.66 18.15
CA SER A 188 -8.16 -4.51 19.60
C SER A 188 -9.31 -4.95 20.51
N LYS A 189 -10.50 -5.21 19.99
CA LYS A 189 -11.67 -5.70 20.74
C LYS A 189 -11.97 -7.18 20.45
N THR A 190 -11.18 -7.83 19.59
CA THR A 190 -11.35 -9.24 19.27
C THR A 190 -11.02 -10.09 20.47
N LYS A 191 -11.93 -10.99 20.84
CA LYS A 191 -11.71 -12.00 21.87
C LYS A 191 -11.03 -13.21 21.24
N ASN A 192 -10.27 -13.96 22.04
CA ASN A 192 -9.63 -15.21 21.63
C ASN A 192 -8.75 -15.09 20.36
N LEU A 193 -8.08 -13.93 20.20
CA LEU A 193 -7.24 -13.64 19.01
C LEU A 193 -6.23 -14.76 18.74
N LYS A 194 -5.59 -15.29 19.76
CA LYS A 194 -4.61 -16.37 19.65
C LYS A 194 -5.19 -17.60 18.96
N GLU A 195 -6.36 -18.04 19.36
CA GLU A 195 -7.02 -19.22 18.80
C GLU A 195 -7.50 -18.98 17.37
N ILE A 196 -7.94 -17.75 17.06
CA ILE A 196 -8.32 -17.37 15.71
C ILE A 196 -7.07 -17.45 14.78
N CYS A 197 -5.95 -16.90 15.21
CA CYS A 197 -4.71 -16.91 14.42
C CYS A 197 -4.15 -18.33 14.24
N LYS A 198 -4.21 -19.19 15.27
CA LYS A 198 -3.78 -20.58 15.19
C LYS A 198 -4.50 -21.43 14.15
N ASN A 199 -5.71 -21.04 13.75
CA ASN A 199 -6.49 -21.74 12.74
C ASN A 199 -6.28 -21.18 11.33
N ALA A 200 -5.47 -20.13 11.18
CA ALA A 200 -5.25 -19.46 9.90
C ALA A 200 -4.19 -20.17 9.03
N ASP A 201 -4.49 -20.30 7.74
CA ASP A 201 -3.54 -20.73 6.71
C ASP A 201 -2.65 -19.56 6.27
N LEU A 202 -3.24 -18.36 6.24
CA LEU A 202 -2.59 -17.10 5.92
C LEU A 202 -2.86 -16.07 7.01
N ILE A 203 -1.81 -15.44 7.54
CA ILE A 203 -1.93 -14.30 8.47
C ILE A 203 -1.30 -13.08 7.85
N VAL A 204 -2.05 -11.97 7.82
CA VAL A 204 -1.54 -10.64 7.46
C VAL A 204 -1.56 -9.76 8.70
N ALA A 205 -0.38 -9.40 9.21
CA ALA A 205 -0.22 -8.53 10.38
C ALA A 205 -0.05 -7.07 9.93
N ALA A 206 -0.99 -6.18 10.36
CA ALA A 206 -1.04 -4.78 9.93
C ALA A 206 -1.60 -3.85 11.02
N ILE A 207 -0.94 -3.80 12.18
CA ILE A 207 -1.38 -3.02 13.35
C ILE A 207 -0.37 -1.98 13.83
N GLY A 208 0.86 -2.00 13.32
CA GLY A 208 1.92 -1.07 13.72
C GLY A 208 2.37 -1.28 15.17
N LYS A 209 2.50 -2.53 15.61
CA LYS A 209 2.99 -2.90 16.94
C LYS A 209 4.15 -3.90 16.83
N PRO A 210 5.36 -3.51 17.26
CA PRO A 210 6.52 -4.38 17.16
C PRO A 210 6.31 -5.73 17.84
N PHE A 211 6.70 -6.82 17.16
CA PHE A 211 6.74 -8.19 17.72
C PHE A 211 5.41 -8.68 18.31
N PHE A 212 4.29 -8.21 17.78
CA PHE A 212 2.96 -8.55 18.31
C PHE A 212 2.57 -10.00 18.03
N LEU A 213 2.76 -10.48 16.79
CA LEU A 213 2.45 -11.87 16.42
C LEU A 213 3.58 -12.78 16.88
N LYS A 214 3.25 -13.72 17.77
CA LYS A 214 4.19 -14.67 18.38
C LYS A 214 4.01 -16.09 17.83
N ALA A 215 5.03 -16.92 18.01
CA ALA A 215 5.01 -18.32 17.53
C ALA A 215 3.81 -19.13 18.03
N ASP A 216 3.36 -18.87 19.26
CA ASP A 216 2.21 -19.57 19.87
C ASP A 216 0.85 -19.13 19.31
N MET A 217 0.83 -18.12 18.43
CA MET A 217 -0.33 -17.66 17.67
C MET A 217 -0.38 -18.19 16.24
N VAL A 218 0.62 -18.92 15.77
CA VAL A 218 0.76 -19.35 14.37
C VAL A 218 0.78 -20.87 14.31
N LYS A 219 0.00 -21.47 13.40
CA LYS A 219 0.07 -22.90 13.13
C LYS A 219 1.28 -23.26 12.27
N ASP A 220 1.73 -24.49 12.37
CA ASP A 220 2.82 -24.98 11.53
C ASP A 220 2.40 -25.00 10.06
N GLY A 221 3.30 -24.54 9.20
CA GLY A 221 3.06 -24.43 7.75
C GLY A 221 2.28 -23.19 7.29
N ALA A 222 1.88 -22.29 8.19
CA ALA A 222 1.16 -21.06 7.79
C ALA A 222 2.01 -20.15 6.90
N VAL A 223 1.33 -19.36 6.08
CA VAL A 223 1.91 -18.21 5.37
C VAL A 223 1.74 -16.96 6.23
N VAL A 224 2.82 -16.21 6.49
CA VAL A 224 2.76 -15.00 7.31
C VAL A 224 3.28 -13.82 6.53
N VAL A 225 2.45 -12.79 6.39
CA VAL A 225 2.78 -11.51 5.75
C VAL A 225 2.79 -10.41 6.78
N ASP A 226 3.95 -9.84 7.01
CA ASP A 226 4.16 -8.72 7.93
C ASP A 226 4.14 -7.40 7.16
N VAL A 227 3.12 -6.59 7.41
CA VAL A 227 2.97 -5.25 6.83
C VAL A 227 3.54 -4.17 7.76
N GLY A 228 3.79 -4.52 9.03
CA GLY A 228 4.29 -3.59 10.03
C GLY A 228 5.66 -3.03 9.65
N ILE A 229 5.83 -1.72 9.87
CA ILE A 229 7.12 -1.04 9.81
C ILE A 229 7.24 -0.19 11.06
N ASN A 230 7.95 -0.70 12.05
CA ASN A 230 8.14 -0.05 13.33
C ASN A 230 9.62 0.32 13.48
N ARG A 231 9.90 1.55 13.87
CA ARG A 231 11.27 1.98 14.20
C ARG A 231 11.45 1.91 15.72
N LEU A 232 12.40 1.10 16.15
CA LEU A 232 12.79 1.02 17.56
C LEU A 232 13.67 2.22 17.97
N ASP A 233 13.87 2.40 19.27
CA ASP A 233 14.67 3.49 19.81
C ASP A 233 16.15 3.41 19.37
N ASP A 234 16.65 2.22 19.09
CA ASP A 234 17.99 1.98 18.55
C ASP A 234 18.11 2.21 17.03
N GLY A 235 16.99 2.63 16.39
CA GLY A 235 16.92 2.94 14.96
C GLY A 235 16.61 1.74 14.05
N ARG A 236 16.61 0.50 14.56
CA ARG A 236 16.25 -0.68 13.78
C ARG A 236 14.81 -0.63 13.32
N LEU A 237 14.58 -1.14 12.10
CA LEU A 237 13.24 -1.36 11.57
C LEU A 237 12.83 -2.81 11.84
N VAL A 238 11.66 -2.98 12.44
CA VAL A 238 11.06 -4.29 12.74
C VAL A 238 9.59 -4.31 12.33
N GLY A 239 9.06 -5.50 12.17
CA GLY A 239 7.66 -5.69 11.81
C GLY A 239 6.74 -5.86 13.02
N ASP A 240 5.49 -6.19 12.71
CA ASP A 240 4.48 -6.57 13.70
C ASP A 240 4.66 -8.05 14.14
N VAL A 241 5.43 -8.83 13.39
CA VAL A 241 5.70 -10.24 13.64
C VAL A 241 7.03 -10.41 14.37
N ASP A 242 7.07 -11.25 15.39
CA ASP A 242 8.33 -11.72 15.96
C ASP A 242 8.97 -12.73 15.01
N PHE A 243 9.77 -12.20 14.08
CA PHE A 243 10.30 -12.96 12.97
C PHE A 243 11.10 -14.19 13.43
N GLU A 244 11.96 -14.03 14.44
CA GLU A 244 12.84 -15.10 14.90
C GLU A 244 12.06 -16.29 15.49
N GLU A 245 10.99 -16.01 16.23
CA GLU A 245 10.15 -17.03 16.82
C GLU A 245 9.15 -17.65 15.84
N VAL A 246 8.63 -16.83 14.89
CA VAL A 246 7.53 -17.23 14.00
C VAL A 246 8.05 -17.93 12.74
N ALA A 247 9.17 -17.49 12.19
CA ALA A 247 9.70 -18.00 10.93
C ALA A 247 9.89 -19.53 10.90
N PRO A 248 10.39 -20.19 11.96
CA PRO A 248 10.54 -21.65 11.97
C PRO A 248 9.24 -22.43 11.74
N LYS A 249 8.09 -21.83 12.07
CA LYS A 249 6.76 -22.46 11.93
C LYS A 249 6.14 -22.26 10.55
N CYS A 250 6.61 -21.26 9.78
CA CYS A 250 5.99 -20.85 8.54
C CYS A 250 6.43 -21.71 7.34
N SER A 251 5.54 -21.90 6.38
CA SER A 251 5.91 -22.29 5.02
C SER A 251 6.55 -21.10 4.27
N TYR A 252 5.94 -19.92 4.41
CA TYR A 252 6.40 -18.66 3.83
C TYR A 252 6.25 -17.51 4.85
N ILE A 253 7.20 -16.57 4.82
CA ILE A 253 7.15 -15.37 5.66
C ILE A 253 7.83 -14.19 4.96
N THR A 254 7.29 -12.97 5.13
CA THR A 254 7.95 -11.74 4.70
C THR A 254 8.94 -11.25 5.76
N PRO A 255 10.14 -10.77 5.38
CA PRO A 255 11.05 -10.10 6.31
C PRO A 255 10.68 -8.62 6.49
N VAL A 256 11.12 -8.02 7.59
CA VAL A 256 11.10 -6.57 7.77
C VAL A 256 12.49 -6.13 8.25
N PRO A 257 13.19 -5.28 7.46
CA PRO A 257 12.82 -4.71 6.17
C PRO A 257 12.95 -5.69 5.01
N GLY A 258 12.40 -5.31 3.83
CA GLY A 258 12.59 -6.04 2.58
C GLY A 258 11.38 -6.87 2.11
N GLY A 259 10.34 -6.97 2.94
CA GLY A 259 9.05 -7.61 2.59
C GLY A 259 8.09 -6.62 1.90
N VAL A 260 7.00 -6.28 2.57
CA VAL A 260 5.89 -5.48 1.98
C VAL A 260 6.28 -4.03 1.68
N GLY A 261 7.14 -3.40 2.49
CA GLY A 261 7.48 -1.97 2.34
C GLY A 261 7.90 -1.57 0.93
N PRO A 262 8.85 -2.25 0.26
CA PRO A 262 9.25 -1.95 -1.12
C PRO A 262 8.10 -2.02 -2.13
N MET A 263 7.10 -2.88 -1.89
CA MET A 263 5.95 -3.07 -2.77
C MET A 263 5.01 -1.87 -2.80
N THR A 264 4.87 -1.14 -1.69
CA THR A 264 4.00 0.05 -1.65
C THR A 264 4.40 1.08 -2.71
N ILE A 265 5.72 1.34 -2.86
CA ILE A 265 6.21 2.26 -3.88
C ILE A 265 6.01 1.66 -5.29
N ALA A 266 6.29 0.37 -5.48
CA ALA A 266 6.12 -0.27 -6.78
C ALA A 266 4.65 -0.23 -7.26
N MET A 267 3.69 -0.47 -6.35
CA MET A 267 2.26 -0.40 -6.68
C MET A 267 1.79 1.04 -6.93
N LEU A 268 2.33 2.03 -6.22
CA LEU A 268 2.05 3.44 -6.50
C LEU A 268 2.47 3.82 -7.93
N LEU A 269 3.67 3.41 -8.35
CA LEU A 269 4.13 3.63 -9.72
C LEU A 269 3.23 2.91 -10.73
N ASN A 270 2.87 1.66 -10.46
CA ASN A 270 1.95 0.89 -11.30
C ASN A 270 0.57 1.56 -11.42
N ASN A 271 -0.02 2.02 -10.31
CA ASN A 271 -1.30 2.73 -10.33
C ASN A 271 -1.20 4.04 -11.12
N THR A 272 -0.06 4.75 -11.04
CA THR A 272 0.17 5.97 -11.83
C THR A 272 0.22 5.67 -13.33
N ILE A 273 0.84 4.57 -13.73
CA ILE A 273 0.83 4.11 -15.13
C ILE A 273 -0.59 3.75 -15.59
N LEU A 274 -1.36 3.03 -14.76
CA LEU A 274 -2.75 2.69 -15.07
C LEU A 274 -3.60 3.96 -15.26
N ALA A 275 -3.41 4.97 -14.42
CA ALA A 275 -4.10 6.26 -14.56
C ALA A 275 -3.75 6.95 -15.88
N ALA A 276 -2.46 6.95 -16.28
CA ALA A 276 -2.02 7.52 -17.53
C ALA A 276 -2.55 6.75 -18.76
N GLN A 277 -2.60 5.42 -18.70
CA GLN A 277 -3.16 4.58 -19.76
C GLN A 277 -4.66 4.81 -19.96
N ALA A 278 -5.43 4.97 -18.88
CA ALA A 278 -6.86 5.22 -18.94
C ALA A 278 -7.20 6.53 -19.68
N LYS A 279 -6.25 7.47 -19.81
CA LYS A 279 -6.43 8.70 -20.59
C LYS A 279 -6.34 8.45 -22.09
N ILE A 280 -5.45 7.54 -22.54
CA ILE A 280 -5.32 7.22 -23.98
C ILE A 280 -6.56 6.46 -24.47
N ALA A 281 -7.10 5.56 -23.67
CA ALA A 281 -8.27 4.74 -24.04
C ALA A 281 -9.56 5.57 -24.24
N LYS A 282 -9.58 6.87 -23.90
CA LYS A 282 -10.73 7.78 -24.04
C LYS A 282 -10.62 8.73 -25.24
N ASN A 283 -9.46 8.77 -25.89
CA ASN A 283 -9.21 9.51 -27.12
C ASN A 283 -9.20 8.56 -28.31
#